data_deff321ee0f42edc6725475020f4009f
#
_entry.id   deff321ee0f42edc6725475020f4009f
#
_cell.length_a   1.000
_cell.length_b   1.000
_cell.length_c   1.000
_cell.angle_alpha   90.00
_cell.angle_beta   90.00
_cell.angle_gamma   90.00
#
_symmetry.space_group_name_H-M   'P 1'
#
loop_
_entity.id
_entity.type
_entity.pdbx_description
1 polymer ?
#
loop_
_entity_poly.entity_id
_entity_poly.type
_entity_poly.pdbx_seq_one_letter_code
_entity_poly.pdbx_strand_id
1 'polypeptide(L)'
;MNHMKLTEHFSFEELIHSDTAKQRGIYNVPDAEQAACIALLAANVLEPARQEYGHPIEVTSGYRSERLNKVVGGKPNSQHMRGQAADLQADNLERLYDIIQAQGNYDQLLLESNGKSKWIHVSFNPEGNRGINNKNYKA
;
A
#
# COMPACT_ATOMS: atom_id res chain seq x y z
N MET A 1 20.15 -4.92 12.71
CA MET A 1 19.80 -3.87 11.75
C MET A 1 18.60 -3.08 12.26
N ASN A 2 18.71 -1.76 12.22
CA ASN A 2 17.63 -0.89 12.68
C ASN A 2 16.67 -0.61 11.55
N HIS A 3 15.41 -0.95 11.76
CA HIS A 3 14.34 -0.56 10.85
C HIS A 3 13.78 0.78 11.28
N MET A 4 13.61 1.68 10.31
CA MET A 4 12.98 2.96 10.58
C MET A 4 11.47 2.76 10.69
N LYS A 5 10.94 2.80 11.91
CA LYS A 5 9.50 2.70 12.14
C LYS A 5 8.79 3.98 11.71
N LEU A 6 7.74 3.81 10.94
CA LEU A 6 6.81 4.89 10.61
C LEU A 6 5.71 4.97 11.66
N THR A 7 5.25 3.81 12.10
CA THR A 7 4.22 3.64 13.12
C THR A 7 4.59 2.40 13.95
N GLU A 8 3.76 2.07 14.93
CA GLU A 8 4.03 0.92 15.81
C GLU A 8 4.24 -0.39 15.02
N HIS A 9 3.45 -0.63 13.96
CA HIS A 9 3.46 -1.90 13.25
C HIS A 9 4.01 -1.83 11.82
N PHE A 10 4.37 -0.65 11.34
CA PHE A 10 4.86 -0.50 9.95
C PHE A 10 6.18 0.24 9.90
N SER A 11 7.12 -0.33 9.16
CA SER A 11 8.43 0.28 8.95
C SER A 11 8.54 0.90 7.56
N PHE A 12 9.46 1.85 7.40
CA PHE A 12 9.77 2.44 6.10
C PHE A 12 10.21 1.36 5.11
N GLU A 13 11.04 0.42 5.55
CA GLU A 13 11.56 -0.67 4.71
C GLU A 13 10.46 -1.55 4.14
N GLU A 14 9.40 -1.84 4.93
CA GLU A 14 8.25 -2.61 4.43
C GLU A 14 7.54 -1.88 3.29
N LEU A 15 7.48 -0.56 3.36
CA LEU A 15 6.76 0.26 2.39
C LEU A 15 7.54 0.52 1.11
N ILE A 16 8.84 0.19 1.07
CA ILE A 16 9.67 0.35 -0.13
C ILE A 16 10.26 -0.95 -0.64
N HIS A 17 10.06 -2.05 0.07
CA HIS A 17 10.62 -3.35 -0.30
C HIS A 17 10.04 -3.86 -1.61
N SER A 18 10.90 -4.42 -2.48
CA SER A 18 10.50 -5.10 -3.71
C SER A 18 11.52 -6.17 -4.06
N ASP A 19 11.06 -7.41 -4.11
CA ASP A 19 11.90 -8.54 -4.55
C ASP A 19 12.31 -8.37 -6.01
N THR A 20 11.41 -7.88 -6.85
CA THR A 20 11.69 -7.62 -8.27
C THR A 20 12.79 -6.58 -8.43
N ALA A 21 12.71 -5.48 -7.67
CA ALA A 21 13.75 -4.45 -7.72
C ALA A 21 15.10 -5.02 -7.32
N LYS A 22 15.13 -5.82 -6.27
CA LYS A 22 16.33 -6.45 -5.77
C LYS A 22 16.95 -7.38 -6.80
N GLN A 23 16.16 -8.26 -7.39
CA GLN A 23 16.60 -9.24 -8.38
C GLN A 23 17.10 -8.60 -9.67
N ARG A 24 16.51 -7.49 -10.05
CA ARG A 24 16.82 -6.79 -11.31
C ARG A 24 17.76 -5.61 -11.15
N GLY A 25 18.21 -5.34 -9.92
CA GLY A 25 19.09 -4.21 -9.64
C GLY A 25 18.46 -2.86 -9.91
N ILE A 26 17.15 -2.72 -9.65
CA ILE A 26 16.44 -1.47 -9.85
C ILE A 26 16.49 -0.65 -8.58
N TYR A 27 16.89 0.62 -8.72
CA TYR A 27 16.91 1.57 -7.61
C TYR A 27 15.45 1.92 -7.25
N ASN A 28 15.06 1.64 -6.00
CA ASN A 28 13.69 1.83 -5.54
C ASN A 28 13.65 2.59 -4.21
N VAL A 29 14.21 3.79 -4.22
CA VAL A 29 14.24 4.66 -3.03
C VAL A 29 13.43 5.92 -3.32
N PRO A 30 12.45 6.24 -2.48
CA PRO A 30 11.61 7.43 -2.68
C PRO A 30 12.38 8.70 -2.36
N ASP A 31 11.96 9.80 -2.99
CA ASP A 31 12.43 11.13 -2.61
C ASP A 31 11.72 11.59 -1.32
N ALA A 32 12.06 12.79 -0.84
CA ALA A 32 11.51 13.31 0.41
C ALA A 32 9.99 13.47 0.38
N GLU A 33 9.43 13.92 -0.74
CA GLU A 33 7.98 14.10 -0.90
C GLU A 33 7.25 12.77 -0.92
N GLN A 34 7.78 11.80 -1.65
CA GLN A 34 7.24 10.44 -1.70
C GLN A 34 7.33 9.76 -0.33
N ALA A 35 8.46 9.93 0.36
CA ALA A 35 8.64 9.40 1.71
C ALA A 35 7.63 9.98 2.71
N ALA A 36 7.33 11.27 2.59
CA ALA A 36 6.30 11.91 3.41
C ALA A 36 4.92 11.31 3.14
N CYS A 37 4.58 11.04 1.89
CA CYS A 37 3.32 10.38 1.52
C CYS A 37 3.24 8.97 2.11
N ILE A 38 4.33 8.21 2.06
CA ILE A 38 4.41 6.88 2.67
C ILE A 38 4.10 6.96 4.16
N ALA A 39 4.71 7.91 4.86
CA ALA A 39 4.48 8.09 6.31
C ALA A 39 3.01 8.42 6.60
N LEU A 40 2.39 9.27 5.78
CA LEU A 40 0.98 9.63 5.95
C LEU A 40 0.04 8.46 5.67
N LEU A 41 0.34 7.65 4.66
CA LEU A 41 -0.42 6.42 4.39
C LEU A 41 -0.35 5.47 5.58
N ALA A 42 0.83 5.26 6.13
CA ALA A 42 1.01 4.40 7.29
C ALA A 42 0.23 4.92 8.51
N ALA A 43 0.34 6.21 8.81
CA ALA A 43 -0.29 6.80 10.00
C ALA A 43 -1.81 6.91 9.88
N ASN A 44 -2.33 7.21 8.70
CA ASN A 44 -3.75 7.50 8.51
C ASN A 44 -4.58 6.29 8.10
N VAL A 45 -3.98 5.29 7.46
CA VAL A 45 -4.69 4.13 6.94
C VAL A 45 -4.20 2.82 7.54
N LEU A 46 -2.91 2.54 7.40
CA LEU A 46 -2.39 1.22 7.72
C LEU A 46 -2.38 0.93 9.21
N GLU A 47 -1.90 1.86 10.02
CA GLU A 47 -1.85 1.65 11.47
C GLU A 47 -3.22 1.59 12.12
N PRO A 48 -4.16 2.50 11.83
CA PRO A 48 -5.52 2.37 12.36
C PRO A 48 -6.19 1.05 11.98
N ALA A 49 -6.00 0.60 10.74
CA ALA A 49 -6.53 -0.68 10.28
C ALA A 49 -5.90 -1.84 11.04
N ARG A 50 -4.58 -1.82 11.22
CA ARG A 50 -3.85 -2.85 11.97
C ARG A 50 -4.33 -2.94 13.42
N GLN A 51 -4.54 -1.81 14.07
CA GLN A 51 -5.00 -1.76 15.46
C GLN A 51 -6.37 -2.42 15.61
N GLU A 52 -7.29 -2.12 14.72
CA GLU A 52 -8.64 -2.69 14.79
C GLU A 52 -8.68 -4.14 14.31
N TYR A 53 -7.93 -4.47 13.26
CA TYR A 53 -7.87 -5.84 12.73
C TYR A 53 -7.24 -6.82 13.73
N GLY A 54 -6.23 -6.35 14.47
CA GLY A 54 -5.62 -7.11 15.57
C GLY A 54 -4.69 -8.24 15.16
N HIS A 55 -4.39 -8.40 13.88
CA HIS A 55 -3.52 -9.45 13.35
C HIS A 55 -2.56 -8.85 12.32
N PRO A 56 -1.47 -9.56 11.98
CA PRO A 56 -0.51 -9.05 11.02
C PRO A 56 -1.12 -8.71 9.67
N ILE A 57 -0.67 -7.60 9.10
CA ILE A 57 -0.98 -7.17 7.74
C ILE A 57 0.35 -7.10 7.00
N GLU A 58 0.46 -7.81 5.89
CA GLU A 58 1.65 -7.81 5.07
C GLU A 58 1.52 -6.79 3.94
N VAL A 59 2.52 -5.92 3.77
CA VAL A 59 2.62 -5.03 2.62
C VAL A 59 3.38 -5.79 1.53
N THR A 60 2.68 -6.19 0.48
CA THR A 60 3.29 -6.93 -0.63
C THR A 60 3.88 -6.02 -1.69
N SER A 61 3.34 -4.79 -1.80
CA SER A 61 3.87 -3.77 -2.69
C SER A 61 3.52 -2.40 -2.12
N GLY A 62 4.52 -1.58 -1.90
CA GLY A 62 4.35 -0.20 -1.46
C GLY A 62 4.82 0.75 -2.54
N TYR A 63 5.81 1.59 -2.21
CA TYR A 63 6.39 2.52 -3.18
C TYR A 63 7.04 1.78 -4.35
N ARG A 64 6.82 2.29 -5.56
CA ARG A 64 7.49 1.84 -6.78
C ARG A 64 8.08 3.03 -7.50
N SER A 65 9.38 2.94 -7.83
CA SER A 65 9.99 3.88 -8.76
C SER A 65 9.30 3.74 -10.13
N GLU A 66 9.46 4.74 -10.97
CA GLU A 66 8.90 4.71 -12.32
C GLU A 66 9.36 3.47 -13.09
N ARG A 67 10.66 3.15 -13.00
CA ARG A 67 11.23 1.98 -13.68
C ARG A 67 10.64 0.67 -13.14
N LEU A 68 10.55 0.54 -11.81
CA LEU A 68 9.96 -0.66 -11.20
C LEU A 68 8.50 -0.81 -11.59
N ASN A 69 7.74 0.27 -11.58
CA ASN A 69 6.34 0.26 -11.96
C ASN A 69 6.15 -0.27 -13.38
N LYS A 70 7.01 0.15 -14.29
CA LYS A 70 7.01 -0.32 -15.68
C LYS A 70 7.27 -1.81 -15.77
N VAL A 71 8.29 -2.29 -15.05
CA VAL A 71 8.70 -3.71 -15.07
C VAL A 71 7.60 -4.63 -14.54
N VAL A 72 6.89 -4.22 -13.48
CA VAL A 72 5.81 -5.04 -12.93
C VAL A 72 4.46 -4.83 -13.61
N GLY A 73 4.40 -4.00 -14.64
CA GLY A 73 3.18 -3.78 -15.41
C GLY A 73 2.15 -2.89 -14.71
N GLY A 74 2.60 -2.00 -13.84
CA GLY A 74 1.71 -1.05 -13.16
C GLY A 74 1.18 0.01 -14.13
N LYS A 75 0.09 0.64 -13.73
CA LYS A 75 -0.52 1.70 -14.54
C LYS A 75 0.38 2.92 -14.61
N PRO A 76 0.40 3.67 -15.74
CA PRO A 76 1.30 4.83 -15.90
C PRO A 76 1.12 5.92 -14.84
N ASN A 77 -0.07 6.04 -14.26
CA ASN A 77 -0.38 7.05 -13.25
C ASN A 77 -0.60 6.44 -11.87
N SER A 78 0.08 5.34 -11.59
CA SER A 78 -0.08 4.61 -10.33
C SER A 78 0.29 5.46 -9.12
N GLN A 79 -0.57 5.44 -8.10
CA GLN A 79 -0.29 6.09 -6.82
C GLN A 79 0.87 5.41 -6.07
N HIS A 80 1.22 4.16 -6.41
CA HIS A 80 2.43 3.51 -5.89
C HIS A 80 3.68 4.34 -6.19
N MET A 81 3.73 5.01 -7.34
CA MET A 81 4.88 5.84 -7.70
C MET A 81 4.99 7.14 -6.90
N ARG A 82 3.91 7.54 -6.24
CA ARG A 82 3.89 8.76 -5.40
C ARG A 82 4.04 8.46 -3.92
N GLY A 83 4.19 7.19 -3.55
CA GLY A 83 4.21 6.79 -2.14
C GLY A 83 2.82 6.82 -1.49
N GLN A 84 1.77 6.84 -2.28
CA GLN A 84 0.39 7.01 -1.80
C GLN A 84 -0.39 5.70 -1.73
N ALA A 85 0.16 4.59 -2.18
CA ALA A 85 -0.57 3.33 -2.26
C ALA A 85 0.22 2.15 -1.71
N ALA A 86 -0.53 1.16 -1.20
CA ALA A 86 0.02 -0.12 -0.79
C ALA A 86 -0.94 -1.24 -1.18
N ASP A 87 -0.36 -2.39 -1.55
CA ASP A 87 -1.08 -3.62 -1.72
C ASP A 87 -0.84 -4.48 -0.48
N LEU A 88 -1.91 -5.07 0.05
CA LEU A 88 -1.91 -5.74 1.35
C LEU A 88 -2.36 -7.18 1.25
N GLN A 89 -1.75 -8.05 2.09
CA GLN A 89 -2.21 -9.39 2.36
C GLN A 89 -2.50 -9.57 3.85
N ALA A 90 -3.47 -10.42 4.13
CA ALA A 90 -3.86 -10.77 5.50
C ALA A 90 -4.67 -12.06 5.47
N ASP A 91 -4.80 -12.71 6.62
CA ASP A 91 -5.53 -13.98 6.74
C ASP A 91 -7.01 -13.83 6.39
N ASN A 92 -7.61 -12.69 6.70
CA ASN A 92 -9.01 -12.42 6.40
C ASN A 92 -9.14 -11.07 5.68
N LEU A 93 -8.94 -11.10 4.37
CA LEU A 93 -8.97 -9.90 3.53
C LEU A 93 -10.32 -9.18 3.55
N GLU A 94 -11.43 -9.93 3.57
CA GLU A 94 -12.76 -9.32 3.59
C GLU A 94 -12.99 -8.54 4.87
N ARG A 95 -12.58 -9.09 6.01
CA ARG A 95 -12.70 -8.40 7.28
C ARG A 95 -11.82 -7.16 7.31
N LEU A 96 -10.58 -7.27 6.81
CA LEU A 96 -9.68 -6.12 6.74
C LEU A 96 -10.25 -5.03 5.83
N TYR A 97 -10.80 -5.41 4.68
CA TYR A 97 -11.46 -4.49 3.76
C TYR A 97 -12.60 -3.73 4.48
N ASP A 98 -13.46 -4.46 5.17
CA ASP A 98 -14.60 -3.86 5.86
C ASP A 98 -14.17 -2.89 6.95
N ILE A 99 -13.08 -3.20 7.65
CA ILE A 99 -12.50 -2.31 8.67
C ILE A 99 -12.02 -1.01 8.02
N ILE A 100 -11.25 -1.10 6.95
CA ILE A 100 -10.72 0.08 6.27
C ILE A 100 -11.87 0.92 5.70
N GLN A 101 -12.87 0.27 5.11
CA GLN A 101 -14.04 0.96 4.56
C GLN A 101 -14.79 1.73 5.65
N ALA A 102 -15.00 1.10 6.80
CA ALA A 102 -15.69 1.73 7.92
C ALA A 102 -14.92 2.93 8.49
N GLN A 103 -13.60 2.85 8.53
CA GLN A 103 -12.75 3.96 8.97
C GLN A 103 -12.80 5.13 7.99
N GLY A 104 -12.98 4.85 6.69
CA GLY A 104 -13.30 5.86 5.68
C GLY A 104 -12.21 6.84 5.31
N ASN A 105 -10.98 6.66 5.75
CA ASN A 105 -9.90 7.62 5.54
C ASN A 105 -8.94 7.16 4.44
N TYR A 106 -9.45 7.07 3.22
CA TYR A 106 -8.68 6.58 2.07
C TYR A 106 -9.12 7.27 0.78
N ASP A 107 -8.23 7.27 -0.21
CA ASP A 107 -8.55 7.75 -1.55
C ASP A 107 -9.21 6.65 -2.37
N GLN A 108 -8.55 5.49 -2.48
CA GLN A 108 -9.10 4.29 -3.11
C GLN A 108 -8.96 3.09 -2.18
N LEU A 109 -9.95 2.23 -2.20
CA LEU A 109 -9.93 0.95 -1.48
C LEU A 109 -10.52 -0.12 -2.40
N LEU A 110 -9.69 -1.04 -2.85
CA LEU A 110 -10.09 -2.07 -3.80
C LEU A 110 -9.74 -3.45 -3.24
N LEU A 111 -10.70 -4.36 -3.26
CA LEU A 111 -10.40 -5.78 -3.08
C LEU A 111 -10.23 -6.36 -4.48
N GLU A 112 -8.97 -6.51 -4.89
CA GLU A 112 -8.62 -6.89 -6.25
C GLU A 112 -8.47 -8.40 -6.38
N SER A 113 -8.83 -8.90 -7.55
CA SER A 113 -8.64 -10.31 -7.90
C SER A 113 -8.20 -10.41 -9.36
N ASN A 114 -7.21 -11.27 -9.62
CA ASN A 114 -6.80 -11.60 -10.99
C ASN A 114 -7.23 -13.01 -11.39
N GLY A 115 -8.14 -13.62 -10.64
CA GLY A 115 -8.58 -15.01 -10.86
C GLY A 115 -7.74 -16.05 -10.15
N LYS A 116 -6.53 -15.73 -9.76
CA LYS A 116 -5.60 -16.62 -9.03
C LYS A 116 -5.33 -16.16 -7.62
N SER A 117 -5.24 -14.86 -7.43
CA SER A 117 -4.90 -14.23 -6.15
C SER A 117 -5.84 -13.08 -5.87
N LYS A 118 -5.97 -12.77 -4.57
CA LYS A 118 -6.70 -11.59 -4.10
C LYS A 118 -5.76 -10.78 -3.21
N TRP A 119 -5.95 -9.48 -3.22
CA TRP A 119 -5.22 -8.55 -2.34
C TRP A 119 -6.04 -7.29 -2.16
N ILE A 120 -5.69 -6.49 -1.15
CA ILE A 120 -6.29 -5.16 -0.98
C ILE A 120 -5.32 -4.13 -1.54
N HIS A 121 -5.83 -3.27 -2.43
CA HIS A 121 -5.16 -2.06 -2.84
C HIS A 121 -5.77 -0.90 -2.07
N VAL A 122 -4.97 -0.13 -1.36
CA VAL A 122 -5.44 1.05 -0.63
C VAL A 122 -4.51 2.22 -0.86
N SER A 123 -5.07 3.42 -0.97
CA SER A 123 -4.29 4.63 -1.17
C SER A 123 -4.78 5.77 -0.26
N PHE A 124 -3.89 6.73 -0.05
CA PHE A 124 -4.15 7.93 0.72
C PHE A 124 -3.54 9.11 -0.03
N ASN A 125 -4.36 10.11 -0.33
CA ASN A 125 -3.92 11.34 -0.98
C ASN A 125 -3.95 12.48 0.02
N PRO A 126 -2.78 13.01 0.43
CA PRO A 126 -2.74 14.09 1.43
C PRO A 126 -3.49 15.36 1.02
N GLU A 127 -3.70 15.55 -0.29
CA GLU A 127 -4.39 16.73 -0.82
C GLU A 127 -5.90 16.55 -0.93
N GLY A 128 -6.41 15.35 -0.68
CA GLY A 128 -7.84 15.10 -0.71
C GLY A 128 -8.18 13.68 -1.14
N ASN A 129 -8.85 12.95 -0.25
CA ASN A 129 -9.26 11.57 -0.50
C ASN A 129 -10.62 11.54 -1.17
N ARG A 130 -10.77 10.71 -2.21
CA ARG A 130 -12.01 10.57 -2.95
C ARG A 130 -13.00 9.59 -2.33
N GLY A 131 -12.51 8.67 -1.48
CA GLY A 131 -13.36 7.66 -0.85
C GLY A 131 -13.90 6.62 -1.81
N ILE A 132 -13.20 6.36 -2.91
CA ILE A 132 -13.63 5.38 -3.92
C ILE A 132 -13.35 3.97 -3.39
N ASN A 133 -14.37 3.09 -3.48
CA ASN A 133 -14.16 1.69 -3.07
C ASN A 133 -14.85 0.72 -4.02
N ASN A 134 -14.30 -0.50 -4.11
CA ASN A 134 -14.86 -1.58 -4.89
C ASN A 134 -14.37 -2.92 -4.29
N LYS A 135 -15.31 -3.67 -3.73
CA LYS A 135 -15.02 -4.96 -3.09
C LYS A 135 -14.86 -6.11 -4.09
N ASN A 136 -15.17 -5.87 -5.36
CA ASN A 136 -15.12 -6.87 -6.42
C ASN A 136 -14.35 -6.37 -7.64
N TYR A 137 -13.21 -5.74 -7.41
CA TYR A 137 -12.39 -5.19 -8.49
C TYR A 137 -11.62 -6.30 -9.21
N LYS A 138 -11.76 -6.33 -10.53
CA LYS A 138 -11.03 -7.29 -11.37
C LYS A 138 -9.79 -6.62 -11.94
N ALA A 139 -8.66 -7.14 -11.54
CA ALA A 139 -7.37 -6.62 -12.02
C ALA A 139 -7.05 -7.14 -13.41
#